data_f38337130a6a090094dd262da3c80e85
#
_entry.id   f38337130a6a090094dd262da3c80e85
#
_cell.length_a   1.000
_cell.length_b   1.000
_cell.length_c   1.000
_cell.angle_alpha   90.00
_cell.angle_beta   90.00
_cell.angle_gamma   90.00
#
_symmetry.space_group_name_H-M   'P 1'
#
loop_
_entity.id
_entity.type
_entity.pdbx_description
1 polymer ?
#
loop_
_entity_poly.entity_id
_entity_poly.type
_entity_poly.pdbx_seq_one_letter_code
_entity_poly.pdbx_strand_id
1 'polypeptide(L)'
;MSDLSITAASVALVRGDEMLTLPAGEAITAGQAVRLDTSTGKFTKANATSDAEARWFGVAVNGAAAGFPVTAVRRGIVDLGNALGGMAYDADVYLSNTDGTLADATVGRNEVQTITITGTPTGGTFTLTYDGQTTGTIAYDAAASAVKTALIALSNIDSDDVSCAGGALPGTPVTVTFTGQLAKTDVALMTASGAGLTGGTAPAVAVTTSTAPYLEKVVGRVVPAFGHTTADKLLMVQGD
;
A
#
# COMPACT_ATOMS: atom_id res chain seq x y z
N MET A 1 13.41 3.86 -6.58
CA MET A 1 12.44 2.99 -7.27
C MET A 1 12.21 3.54 -8.64
N SER A 2 12.28 2.69 -9.62
CA SER A 2 11.80 2.99 -10.96
C SER A 2 10.75 1.97 -11.34
N ASP A 3 9.67 2.44 -11.96
CA ASP A 3 8.72 1.56 -12.62
C ASP A 3 9.43 0.86 -13.79
N LEU A 4 9.19 -0.44 -13.94
CA LEU A 4 9.77 -1.20 -15.04
C LEU A 4 9.09 -0.80 -16.35
N SER A 5 9.89 -0.44 -17.35
CA SER A 5 9.39 -0.13 -18.69
C SER A 5 9.20 -1.42 -19.48
N ILE A 6 7.98 -1.98 -19.44
CA ILE A 6 7.64 -3.23 -20.11
C ILE A 6 6.96 -2.93 -21.44
N THR A 7 7.54 -3.45 -22.52
CA THR A 7 6.93 -3.41 -23.85
C THR A 7 6.03 -4.62 -24.01
N ALA A 8 4.72 -4.43 -24.11
CA ALA A 8 3.74 -5.52 -24.17
C ALA A 8 4.01 -6.56 -25.26
N ALA A 9 4.51 -6.12 -26.42
CA ALA A 9 4.87 -7.01 -27.55
C ALA A 9 6.09 -7.92 -27.27
N SER A 10 6.89 -7.60 -26.24
CA SER A 10 8.06 -8.39 -25.83
C SER A 10 7.74 -9.36 -24.69
N VAL A 11 6.51 -9.35 -24.17
CA VAL A 11 6.12 -10.25 -23.09
C VAL A 11 5.79 -11.62 -23.64
N ALA A 12 6.43 -12.65 -23.09
CA ALA A 12 6.20 -14.04 -23.48
C ALA A 12 6.09 -14.95 -22.27
N LEU A 13 5.20 -15.92 -22.33
CA LEU A 13 5.14 -17.01 -21.37
C LEU A 13 6.27 -18.00 -21.66
N VAL A 14 7.19 -18.17 -20.71
CA VAL A 14 8.25 -19.18 -20.80
C VAL A 14 7.79 -20.49 -20.14
N ARG A 15 7.18 -20.39 -18.95
CA ARG A 15 6.62 -21.52 -18.20
C ARG A 15 5.46 -21.06 -17.34
N GLY A 16 4.35 -21.78 -17.39
CA GLY A 16 3.19 -21.54 -16.51
C GLY A 16 2.90 -22.77 -15.67
N ASP A 17 3.13 -22.68 -14.37
CA ASP A 17 2.81 -23.74 -13.41
C ASP A 17 1.41 -23.54 -12.84
N GLU A 18 1.00 -22.29 -12.62
CA GLU A 18 -0.34 -21.92 -12.18
C GLU A 18 -0.79 -20.67 -12.97
N MET A 19 -1.85 -20.82 -13.74
CA MET A 19 -2.41 -19.76 -14.58
C MET A 19 -3.93 -19.75 -14.48
N LEU A 20 -4.51 -18.58 -14.66
CA LEU A 20 -5.95 -18.43 -14.75
C LEU A 20 -6.30 -17.44 -15.88
N THR A 21 -7.36 -17.76 -16.63
CA THR A 21 -7.91 -16.89 -17.66
C THR A 21 -9.28 -16.41 -17.22
N LEU A 22 -9.45 -15.10 -17.12
CA LEU A 22 -10.72 -14.46 -16.75
C LEU A 22 -10.98 -13.26 -17.66
N PRO A 23 -12.25 -12.78 -17.74
CA PRO A 23 -12.53 -11.53 -18.39
C PRO A 23 -11.81 -10.35 -17.71
N ALA A 24 -11.26 -9.43 -18.47
CA ALA A 24 -10.72 -8.19 -17.97
C ALA A 24 -11.85 -7.24 -17.51
N GLY A 25 -11.72 -6.62 -16.36
CA GLY A 25 -12.64 -5.58 -15.87
C GLY A 25 -12.38 -4.22 -16.52
N GLU A 26 -11.16 -4.02 -16.99
CA GLU A 26 -10.64 -2.83 -17.65
C GLU A 26 -9.64 -3.21 -18.75
N ALA A 27 -9.09 -2.24 -19.47
CA ALA A 27 -8.04 -2.52 -20.45
C ALA A 27 -6.74 -2.94 -19.72
N ILE A 28 -6.25 -4.16 -20.00
CA ILE A 28 -5.02 -4.73 -19.44
C ILE A 28 -4.05 -4.98 -20.60
N THR A 29 -2.76 -4.72 -20.36
CA THR A 29 -1.69 -5.04 -21.32
C THR A 29 -0.81 -6.17 -20.78
N ALA A 30 -0.16 -6.91 -21.67
CA ALA A 30 0.79 -7.94 -21.25
C ALA A 30 1.92 -7.33 -20.40
N GLY A 31 2.37 -8.07 -19.39
CA GLY A 31 3.37 -7.63 -18.40
C GLY A 31 2.79 -6.89 -17.18
N GLN A 32 1.50 -6.56 -17.18
CA GLN A 32 0.89 -5.91 -16.03
C GLN A 32 0.55 -6.91 -14.93
N ALA A 33 0.73 -6.47 -13.67
CA ALA A 33 0.22 -7.16 -12.51
C ALA A 33 -1.29 -7.01 -12.41
N VAL A 34 -1.99 -8.10 -12.16
CA VAL A 34 -3.45 -8.12 -12.04
C VAL A 34 -3.89 -8.72 -10.71
N ARG A 35 -5.05 -8.31 -10.24
CA ARG A 35 -5.77 -8.85 -9.09
C ARG A 35 -7.16 -9.34 -9.49
N LEU A 36 -7.73 -10.20 -8.67
CA LEU A 36 -9.13 -10.59 -8.80
C LEU A 36 -10.02 -9.55 -8.11
N ASP A 37 -10.88 -8.92 -8.86
CA ASP A 37 -11.97 -8.12 -8.29
C ASP A 37 -13.05 -9.06 -7.75
N THR A 38 -13.18 -9.12 -6.44
CA THR A 38 -14.10 -10.03 -5.74
C THR A 38 -15.58 -9.70 -5.96
N SER A 39 -15.89 -8.47 -6.39
CA SER A 39 -17.27 -8.05 -6.67
C SER A 39 -17.75 -8.48 -8.06
N THR A 40 -16.84 -8.53 -9.04
CA THR A 40 -17.17 -8.82 -10.43
C THR A 40 -16.64 -10.16 -10.94
N GLY A 41 -15.69 -10.78 -10.22
CA GLY A 41 -14.99 -12.00 -10.65
C GLY A 41 -14.07 -11.79 -11.86
N LYS A 42 -13.68 -10.55 -12.15
CA LYS A 42 -12.83 -10.18 -13.29
C LYS A 42 -11.42 -9.85 -12.84
N PHE A 43 -10.48 -9.87 -13.76
CA PHE A 43 -9.16 -9.30 -13.52
C PHE A 43 -9.18 -7.77 -13.70
N THR A 44 -8.63 -7.07 -12.72
CA THR A 44 -8.30 -5.64 -12.76
C THR A 44 -6.82 -5.45 -12.46
N LYS A 45 -6.29 -4.28 -12.77
CA LYS A 45 -4.89 -3.96 -12.45
C LYS A 45 -4.68 -3.95 -10.93
N ALA A 46 -3.53 -4.41 -10.49
CA ALA A 46 -3.10 -4.35 -9.12
C ALA A 46 -2.14 -3.19 -8.89
N ASN A 47 -2.11 -2.64 -7.69
CA ASN A 47 -1.10 -1.65 -7.26
C ASN A 47 -0.86 -1.78 -5.74
N ALA A 48 0.19 -1.13 -5.23
CA ALA A 48 0.61 -1.24 -3.84
C ALA A 48 0.04 -0.11 -2.93
N THR A 49 -1.08 0.53 -3.30
CA THR A 49 -1.60 1.71 -2.58
C THR A 49 -2.54 1.38 -1.42
N SER A 50 -3.13 0.20 -1.40
CA SER A 50 -3.98 -0.30 -0.32
C SER A 50 -3.98 -1.82 -0.28
N ASP A 51 -4.42 -2.42 0.82
CA ASP A 51 -4.52 -3.88 0.96
C ASP A 51 -5.42 -4.52 -0.12
N ALA A 52 -6.52 -3.87 -0.46
CA ALA A 52 -7.43 -4.38 -1.49
C ALA A 52 -6.79 -4.39 -2.87
N GLU A 53 -6.06 -3.32 -3.23
CA GLU A 53 -5.38 -3.18 -4.52
C GLU A 53 -4.11 -4.03 -4.59
N ALA A 54 -3.45 -4.28 -3.45
CA ALA A 54 -2.21 -5.04 -3.36
C ALA A 54 -2.40 -6.57 -3.31
N ARG A 55 -3.64 -7.06 -3.32
CA ARG A 55 -3.96 -8.50 -3.44
C ARG A 55 -3.79 -8.97 -4.88
N TRP A 56 -2.58 -8.83 -5.40
CA TRP A 56 -2.28 -9.24 -6.76
C TRP A 56 -2.43 -10.76 -6.93
N PHE A 57 -2.90 -11.18 -8.12
CA PHE A 57 -3.06 -12.59 -8.47
C PHE A 57 -1.86 -13.09 -9.27
N GLY A 58 -1.40 -12.32 -10.24
CA GLY A 58 -0.37 -12.75 -11.17
C GLY A 58 0.02 -11.66 -12.16
N VAL A 59 0.84 -12.04 -13.14
CA VAL A 59 1.30 -11.18 -14.24
C VAL A 59 0.58 -11.59 -15.53
N ALA A 60 -0.04 -10.65 -16.22
CA ALA A 60 -0.74 -10.88 -17.48
C ALA A 60 0.25 -11.22 -18.61
N VAL A 61 0.00 -12.28 -19.35
CA VAL A 61 0.83 -12.70 -20.49
C VAL A 61 0.22 -12.36 -21.84
N ASN A 62 -1.00 -11.85 -21.88
CA ASN A 62 -1.63 -11.25 -23.05
C ASN A 62 -2.35 -9.95 -22.68
N GLY A 63 -2.55 -9.08 -23.66
CA GLY A 63 -3.40 -7.91 -23.51
C GLY A 63 -4.86 -8.23 -23.79
N ALA A 64 -5.79 -7.50 -23.14
CA ALA A 64 -7.23 -7.57 -23.39
C ALA A 64 -7.91 -6.24 -23.12
N ALA A 65 -8.90 -5.87 -23.94
CA ALA A 65 -9.83 -4.81 -23.60
C ALA A 65 -10.83 -5.28 -22.53
N ALA A 66 -11.52 -4.36 -21.87
CA ALA A 66 -12.55 -4.69 -20.89
C ALA A 66 -13.57 -5.69 -21.45
N GLY A 67 -13.90 -6.73 -20.70
CA GLY A 67 -14.80 -7.82 -21.07
C GLY A 67 -14.16 -8.97 -21.86
N PHE A 68 -12.95 -8.82 -22.39
CA PHE A 68 -12.25 -9.86 -23.13
C PHE A 68 -11.32 -10.69 -22.23
N PRO A 69 -10.95 -11.94 -22.62
CA PRO A 69 -10.17 -12.83 -21.79
C PRO A 69 -8.71 -12.35 -21.67
N VAL A 70 -8.21 -12.30 -20.46
CA VAL A 70 -6.81 -12.11 -20.11
C VAL A 70 -6.32 -13.29 -19.30
N THR A 71 -5.12 -13.80 -19.61
CA THR A 71 -4.45 -14.88 -18.89
C THR A 71 -3.37 -14.30 -18.00
N ALA A 72 -3.42 -14.62 -16.72
CA ALA A 72 -2.40 -14.26 -15.75
C ALA A 72 -1.66 -15.48 -15.22
N VAL A 73 -0.36 -15.35 -15.07
CA VAL A 73 0.54 -16.33 -14.45
C VAL A 73 0.69 -15.98 -12.97
N ARG A 74 0.25 -16.87 -12.10
CA ARG A 74 0.44 -16.76 -10.65
C ARG A 74 1.78 -17.37 -10.22
N ARG A 75 2.12 -18.52 -10.79
CA ARG A 75 3.42 -19.20 -10.58
C ARG A 75 3.96 -19.64 -11.91
N GLY A 76 5.24 -19.32 -12.17
CA GLY A 76 5.86 -19.65 -13.44
C GLY A 76 6.97 -18.69 -13.82
N ILE A 77 7.33 -18.70 -15.09
CA ILE A 77 8.41 -17.85 -15.63
C ILE A 77 7.86 -17.07 -16.81
N VAL A 78 8.03 -15.75 -16.75
CA VAL A 78 7.59 -14.79 -17.77
C VAL A 78 8.80 -14.02 -18.29
N ASP A 79 8.93 -13.92 -19.59
CA ASP A 79 9.85 -12.99 -20.24
C ASP A 79 9.18 -11.61 -20.32
N LEU A 80 9.85 -10.60 -19.79
CA LEU A 80 9.42 -9.20 -19.84
C LEU A 80 10.27 -8.36 -20.82
N GLY A 81 10.96 -9.02 -21.74
CA GLY A 81 11.92 -8.38 -22.63
C GLY A 81 13.08 -7.75 -21.85
N ASN A 82 13.49 -6.56 -22.26
CA ASN A 82 14.62 -5.86 -21.63
C ASN A 82 14.31 -5.19 -20.30
N ALA A 83 13.07 -5.29 -19.79
CA ALA A 83 12.64 -4.56 -18.59
C ALA A 83 13.47 -4.90 -17.33
N LEU A 84 14.01 -6.11 -17.24
CA LEU A 84 14.82 -6.58 -16.12
C LEU A 84 16.34 -6.36 -16.33
N GLY A 85 16.76 -5.80 -17.46
CA GLY A 85 18.17 -5.71 -17.87
C GLY A 85 19.09 -5.06 -16.83
N GLY A 86 18.64 -4.02 -16.15
CA GLY A 86 19.39 -3.29 -15.12
C GLY A 86 19.41 -3.94 -13.74
N MET A 87 18.59 -4.96 -13.49
CA MET A 87 18.46 -5.59 -12.17
C MET A 87 19.51 -6.71 -12.00
N ALA A 88 19.91 -6.99 -10.75
CA ALA A 88 20.75 -8.14 -10.44
C ALA A 88 19.95 -9.46 -10.55
N TYR A 89 20.66 -10.59 -10.75
CA TYR A 89 20.01 -11.89 -10.56
C TYR A 89 19.60 -12.06 -9.09
N ASP A 90 18.53 -12.78 -8.87
CA ASP A 90 17.88 -12.98 -7.56
C ASP A 90 17.34 -11.68 -6.92
N ALA A 91 17.37 -10.54 -7.64
CA ALA A 91 16.71 -9.33 -7.19
C ALA A 91 15.19 -9.51 -7.17
N ASP A 92 14.55 -8.99 -6.12
CA ASP A 92 13.10 -8.96 -6.03
C ASP A 92 12.50 -7.96 -7.01
N VAL A 93 11.39 -8.33 -7.62
CA VAL A 93 10.52 -7.46 -8.42
C VAL A 93 9.26 -7.18 -7.61
N TYR A 94 8.93 -5.93 -7.49
CA TYR A 94 7.85 -5.46 -6.63
C TYR A 94 6.62 -5.00 -7.41
N LEU A 95 5.47 -5.04 -6.76
CA LEU A 95 4.29 -4.33 -7.23
C LEU A 95 4.50 -2.83 -7.05
N SER A 96 4.29 -2.04 -8.09
CA SER A 96 4.36 -0.58 -8.03
C SER A 96 3.09 0.02 -7.41
N ASN A 97 3.16 1.30 -7.04
CA ASN A 97 1.99 2.12 -6.70
C ASN A 97 1.22 2.63 -7.93
N THR A 98 1.73 2.37 -9.12
CA THR A 98 1.07 2.66 -10.39
C THR A 98 0.29 1.42 -10.87
N ASP A 99 -0.97 1.60 -11.28
CA ASP A 99 -1.87 0.52 -11.68
C ASP A 99 -1.23 -0.44 -12.70
N GLY A 100 -1.18 -1.71 -12.33
CA GLY A 100 -0.64 -2.80 -13.14
C GLY A 100 0.87 -2.79 -13.31
N THR A 101 1.60 -1.84 -12.76
CA THR A 101 3.03 -1.67 -13.01
C THR A 101 3.88 -2.47 -12.02
N LEU A 102 4.99 -3.03 -12.52
CA LEU A 102 6.04 -3.67 -11.71
C LEU A 102 7.19 -2.68 -11.49
N ALA A 103 7.98 -2.88 -10.43
CA ALA A 103 9.07 -2.00 -10.05
C ALA A 103 10.33 -2.76 -9.63
N ASP A 104 11.48 -2.10 -9.78
CA ASP A 104 12.81 -2.60 -9.43
C ASP A 104 13.16 -2.49 -7.95
N ALA A 105 12.38 -1.74 -7.19
CA ALA A 105 12.54 -1.57 -5.75
C ALA A 105 11.21 -1.17 -5.12
N THR A 106 11.09 -1.38 -3.80
CA THR A 106 9.93 -0.91 -3.03
C THR A 106 9.99 0.60 -2.79
N VAL A 107 8.86 1.29 -2.85
CA VAL A 107 8.75 2.69 -2.42
C VAL A 107 8.38 2.81 -0.97
N GLY A 108 7.87 1.75 -0.39
CA GLY A 108 7.44 1.68 1.00
C GLY A 108 7.16 3.06 1.62
N ARG A 109 5.93 3.56 1.51
CA ARG A 109 5.52 4.81 2.16
C ARG A 109 4.69 4.50 3.38
N ASN A 110 5.05 5.11 4.48
CA ASN A 110 4.29 5.00 5.72
C ASN A 110 2.94 5.72 5.60
N GLU A 111 1.91 5.15 6.21
CA GLU A 111 0.65 5.85 6.36
C GLU A 111 0.80 7.03 7.30
N VAL A 112 0.08 8.11 6.99
CA VAL A 112 -0.03 9.29 7.85
C VAL A 112 -1.50 9.59 8.09
N GLN A 113 -1.89 9.63 9.34
CA GLN A 113 -3.21 10.09 9.76
C GLN A 113 -3.10 11.45 10.44
N THR A 114 -4.08 12.32 10.19
CA THR A 114 -4.10 13.70 10.70
C THR A 114 -5.26 13.86 11.67
N ILE A 115 -4.94 14.38 12.84
CA ILE A 115 -5.88 14.71 13.91
C ILE A 115 -6.18 16.21 13.83
N THR A 116 -7.45 16.56 13.74
CA THR A 116 -7.93 17.94 13.72
C THR A 116 -8.98 18.16 14.79
N ILE A 117 -9.01 19.34 15.37
CA ILE A 117 -10.07 19.78 16.29
C ILE A 117 -10.76 21.00 15.70
N THR A 118 -12.08 20.97 15.66
CA THR A 118 -12.93 22.07 15.16
C THR A 118 -13.79 22.64 16.27
N GLY A 119 -14.51 23.73 16.00
CA GLY A 119 -15.47 24.34 16.96
C GLY A 119 -14.81 25.20 18.04
N THR A 120 -13.50 25.48 17.93
CA THR A 120 -12.73 26.36 18.83
C THR A 120 -12.94 26.07 20.32
N PRO A 121 -12.70 24.83 20.81
CA PRO A 121 -12.79 24.54 22.23
C PRO A 121 -11.83 25.42 23.03
N THR A 122 -12.22 25.74 24.26
CA THR A 122 -11.38 26.50 25.20
C THR A 122 -10.89 25.65 26.37
N GLY A 123 -11.22 24.36 26.39
CA GLY A 123 -10.83 23.43 27.43
C GLY A 123 -11.28 22.00 27.15
N GLY A 124 -11.07 21.14 28.14
CA GLY A 124 -11.50 19.74 28.08
C GLY A 124 -10.46 18.80 27.46
N THR A 125 -10.92 17.61 27.12
CA THR A 125 -10.07 16.53 26.65
C THR A 125 -10.77 15.72 25.55
N PHE A 126 -10.00 14.96 24.79
CA PHE A 126 -10.47 13.97 23.82
C PHE A 126 -9.75 12.65 23.99
N THR A 127 -10.21 11.61 23.34
CA THR A 127 -9.54 10.30 23.26
C THR A 127 -9.42 9.84 21.83
N LEU A 128 -8.42 8.99 21.57
CA LEU A 128 -8.22 8.29 20.30
C LEU A 128 -8.39 6.79 20.53
N THR A 129 -8.92 6.10 19.54
CA THR A 129 -9.03 4.63 19.55
C THR A 129 -8.34 4.08 18.32
N TYR A 130 -7.41 3.17 18.53
CA TYR A 130 -6.68 2.44 17.48
C TYR A 130 -6.87 0.94 17.70
N ASP A 131 -7.35 0.23 16.67
CA ASP A 131 -7.55 -1.21 16.69
C ASP A 131 -8.20 -1.73 17.99
N GLY A 132 -9.31 -1.09 18.38
CA GLY A 132 -10.11 -1.45 19.56
C GLY A 132 -9.55 -0.96 20.90
N GLN A 133 -8.36 -0.39 20.97
CA GLN A 133 -7.80 0.17 22.20
C GLN A 133 -7.93 1.69 22.24
N THR A 134 -8.38 2.22 23.38
CA THR A 134 -8.62 3.66 23.58
C THR A 134 -7.56 4.26 24.49
N THR A 135 -7.00 5.39 24.09
CA THR A 135 -6.02 6.16 24.88
C THR A 135 -6.63 6.69 26.19
N GLY A 136 -5.79 7.03 27.15
CA GLY A 136 -6.16 7.99 28.18
C GLY A 136 -6.60 9.32 27.56
N THR A 137 -7.09 10.22 28.41
CA THR A 137 -7.52 11.57 28.00
C THR A 137 -6.36 12.42 27.53
N ILE A 138 -6.53 13.09 26.39
CA ILE A 138 -5.58 14.01 25.75
C ILE A 138 -6.15 15.42 25.86
N ALA A 139 -5.36 16.39 26.29
CA ALA A 139 -5.81 17.78 26.42
C ALA A 139 -6.20 18.37 25.04
N TYR A 140 -7.20 19.26 25.01
CA TYR A 140 -7.69 19.91 23.78
C TYR A 140 -6.59 20.69 23.05
N ASP A 141 -5.58 21.20 23.77
CA ASP A 141 -4.45 21.99 23.27
C ASP A 141 -3.13 21.18 23.21
N ALA A 142 -3.24 19.86 23.14
CA ALA A 142 -2.09 18.96 23.19
C ALA A 142 -1.09 19.22 22.06
N ALA A 143 0.19 19.21 22.42
CA ALA A 143 1.28 19.12 21.46
C ALA A 143 1.39 17.70 20.88
N ALA A 144 2.07 17.54 19.73
CA ALA A 144 2.29 16.24 19.10
C ALA A 144 2.96 15.21 20.03
N SER A 145 3.86 15.64 20.92
CA SER A 145 4.50 14.76 21.90
C SER A 145 3.52 14.16 22.91
N ALA A 146 2.52 14.92 23.34
CA ALA A 146 1.48 14.42 24.26
C ALA A 146 0.56 13.39 23.54
N VAL A 147 0.24 13.63 22.29
CA VAL A 147 -0.49 12.66 21.44
C VAL A 147 0.32 11.38 21.28
N LYS A 148 1.63 11.48 20.97
CA LYS A 148 2.51 10.31 20.88
C LYS A 148 2.51 9.53 22.21
N THR A 149 2.70 10.22 23.34
CA THR A 149 2.71 9.57 24.66
C THR A 149 1.42 8.81 24.94
N ALA A 150 0.26 9.36 24.56
CA ALA A 150 -1.02 8.69 24.73
C ALA A 150 -1.15 7.45 23.83
N LEU A 151 -0.66 7.51 22.58
CA LEU A 151 -0.71 6.39 21.64
C LEU A 151 0.20 5.23 22.05
N ILE A 152 1.45 5.50 22.44
CA ILE A 152 2.39 4.46 22.89
C ILE A 152 2.07 3.87 24.27
N ALA A 153 1.08 4.41 24.97
CA ALA A 153 0.53 3.80 26.17
C ALA A 153 -0.46 2.66 25.87
N LEU A 154 -0.89 2.51 24.61
CA LEU A 154 -1.69 1.38 24.16
C LEU A 154 -0.80 0.13 24.04
N SER A 155 -1.32 -1.05 24.38
CA SER A 155 -0.54 -2.29 24.34
C SER A 155 -0.29 -2.84 22.93
N ASN A 156 -0.90 -2.24 21.92
CA ASN A 156 -0.78 -2.60 20.49
C ASN A 156 -0.01 -1.55 19.68
N ILE A 157 0.66 -0.60 20.33
CA ILE A 157 1.55 0.40 19.71
C ILE A 157 2.84 0.48 20.51
N ASP A 158 3.95 0.08 19.94
CA ASP A 158 5.28 0.26 20.52
C ASP A 158 5.81 1.70 20.33
N SER A 159 6.84 2.06 21.08
CA SER A 159 7.43 3.42 21.06
C SER A 159 7.93 3.86 19.67
N ASP A 160 8.31 2.89 18.82
CA ASP A 160 8.88 3.10 17.50
C ASP A 160 7.82 2.98 16.38
N ASP A 161 6.59 2.56 16.72
CA ASP A 161 5.53 2.34 15.75
C ASP A 161 4.84 3.62 15.30
N VAL A 162 5.03 4.73 16.01
CA VAL A 162 4.43 6.02 15.65
C VAL A 162 5.41 7.18 15.83
N SER A 163 5.35 8.10 14.91
CA SER A 163 5.99 9.42 14.99
C SER A 163 4.93 10.51 14.84
N CYS A 164 4.89 11.46 15.77
CA CYS A 164 3.92 12.54 15.76
C CYS A 164 4.61 13.89 15.49
N ALA A 165 4.00 14.71 14.64
CA ALA A 165 4.50 16.04 14.28
C ALA A 165 3.36 17.06 14.17
N GLY A 166 3.70 18.35 14.07
CA GLY A 166 2.72 19.44 14.04
C GLY A 166 2.32 19.89 15.45
N GLY A 167 1.13 20.43 15.59
CA GLY A 167 0.51 20.88 16.86
C GLY A 167 1.19 22.13 17.41
N ALA A 168 0.65 22.84 18.42
CA ALA A 168 -0.42 22.40 19.32
C ALA A 168 -1.83 22.50 18.71
N LEU A 169 -2.67 21.53 19.05
CA LEU A 169 -4.12 21.59 18.80
C LEU A 169 -4.74 22.77 19.56
N PRO A 170 -5.91 23.28 19.16
CA PRO A 170 -6.60 23.04 17.89
C PRO A 170 -6.03 23.88 16.74
N GLY A 171 -5.05 24.76 17.00
CA GLY A 171 -4.54 25.75 16.04
C GLY A 171 -3.82 25.12 14.86
N THR A 172 -3.06 24.05 15.11
CA THR A 172 -2.35 23.28 14.09
C THR A 172 -2.66 21.80 14.22
N PRO A 173 -3.06 21.11 13.15
CA PRO A 173 -3.28 19.66 13.18
C PRO A 173 -2.05 18.88 13.67
N VAL A 174 -2.28 17.74 14.30
CA VAL A 174 -1.22 16.77 14.62
C VAL A 174 -1.25 15.65 13.58
N THR A 175 -0.11 15.37 12.97
CA THR A 175 0.09 14.23 12.07
C THR A 175 0.71 13.07 12.83
N VAL A 176 0.19 11.88 12.63
CA VAL A 176 0.71 10.61 13.15
C VAL A 176 1.19 9.80 11.95
N THR A 177 2.50 9.59 11.86
CA THR A 177 3.12 8.72 10.86
C THR A 177 3.34 7.35 11.48
N PHE A 178 2.82 6.30 10.85
CA PHE A 178 3.02 4.93 11.30
C PHE A 178 4.38 4.41 10.83
N THR A 179 5.17 3.89 11.77
CA THR A 179 6.58 3.49 11.60
C THR A 179 6.80 2.11 12.23
N GLY A 180 8.04 1.69 12.43
CA GLY A 180 8.36 0.44 13.12
C GLY A 180 7.66 -0.77 12.51
N GLN A 181 6.93 -1.52 13.31
CA GLN A 181 6.16 -2.70 12.87
C GLN A 181 4.93 -2.32 12.02
N LEU A 182 4.44 -1.08 12.15
CA LEU A 182 3.32 -0.53 11.39
C LEU A 182 3.77 0.21 10.10
N ALA A 183 5.08 0.21 9.82
CA ALA A 183 5.62 0.85 8.63
C ALA A 183 5.13 0.18 7.34
N LYS A 184 4.81 1.00 6.33
CA LYS A 184 4.45 0.53 4.98
C LYS A 184 3.25 -0.44 4.94
N THR A 185 2.37 -0.36 5.94
CA THR A 185 1.14 -1.14 6.03
C THR A 185 -0.07 -0.22 5.96
N ASP A 186 -1.19 -0.74 5.46
CA ASP A 186 -2.48 -0.07 5.51
C ASP A 186 -3.06 -0.28 6.91
N VAL A 187 -2.92 0.72 7.77
CA VAL A 187 -3.36 0.63 9.17
C VAL A 187 -4.81 1.12 9.31
N ALA A 188 -5.53 0.53 10.25
CA ALA A 188 -6.90 0.95 10.52
C ALA A 188 -6.96 2.45 10.86
N LEU A 189 -7.89 3.18 10.25
CA LEU A 189 -8.12 4.59 10.59
C LEU A 189 -8.49 4.70 12.08
N MET A 190 -7.72 5.47 12.83
CA MET A 190 -8.07 5.77 14.22
C MET A 190 -9.43 6.47 14.30
N THR A 191 -10.20 6.16 15.30
CA THR A 191 -11.39 6.93 15.64
C THR A 191 -11.10 7.85 16.82
N ALA A 192 -11.88 8.93 16.95
CA ALA A 192 -11.69 9.91 18.01
C ALA A 192 -13.02 10.23 18.69
N SER A 193 -12.97 10.50 20.00
CA SER A 193 -14.11 11.00 20.76
C SER A 193 -13.80 12.36 21.37
N GLY A 194 -14.54 13.37 20.95
CA GLY A 194 -14.51 14.74 21.49
C GLY A 194 -15.51 15.01 22.60
N ALA A 195 -16.13 13.97 23.20
CA ALA A 195 -17.20 14.15 24.20
C ALA A 195 -16.75 14.90 25.46
N GLY A 196 -15.44 14.95 25.74
CA GLY A 196 -14.86 15.70 26.85
C GLY A 196 -14.40 17.11 26.50
N LEU A 197 -14.54 17.56 25.24
CA LEU A 197 -14.20 18.92 24.85
C LEU A 197 -15.20 19.91 25.38
N THR A 198 -14.72 21.10 25.81
CA THR A 198 -15.56 22.14 26.44
C THR A 198 -15.30 23.50 25.81
N GLY A 199 -16.32 24.37 25.87
CA GLY A 199 -16.26 25.70 25.26
C GLY A 199 -16.42 25.68 23.75
N GLY A 200 -16.38 26.85 23.12
CA GLY A 200 -16.52 26.98 21.67
C GLY A 200 -17.93 26.66 21.14
N THR A 201 -18.01 26.42 19.84
CA THR A 201 -19.26 26.09 19.13
C THR A 201 -19.18 24.71 18.55
N ALA A 202 -19.93 23.75 19.11
CA ALA A 202 -19.94 22.34 18.67
C ALA A 202 -18.50 21.76 18.48
N PRO A 203 -17.68 21.72 19.56
CA PRO A 203 -16.32 21.23 19.42
C PRO A 203 -16.32 19.74 19.03
N ALA A 204 -15.46 19.41 18.07
CA ALA A 204 -15.33 18.04 17.58
C ALA A 204 -13.87 17.74 17.26
N VAL A 205 -13.50 16.46 17.41
CA VAL A 205 -12.20 15.93 16.95
C VAL A 205 -12.44 14.95 15.81
N ALA A 206 -11.61 15.03 14.79
CA ALA A 206 -11.66 14.13 13.63
C ALA A 206 -10.26 13.59 13.32
N VAL A 207 -10.21 12.36 12.79
CA VAL A 207 -9.01 11.75 12.23
C VAL A 207 -9.26 11.44 10.76
N THR A 208 -8.31 11.75 9.92
CA THR A 208 -8.36 11.46 8.49
C THR A 208 -7.03 10.88 8.02
N THR A 209 -7.04 9.92 7.10
CA THR A 209 -5.81 9.51 6.41
C THR A 209 -5.39 10.62 5.46
N SER A 210 -4.27 11.27 5.75
CA SER A 210 -3.69 12.33 4.93
C SER A 210 -2.69 11.80 3.90
N THR A 211 -2.13 10.63 4.16
CA THR A 211 -1.21 9.95 3.25
C THR A 211 -1.46 8.44 3.36
N ALA A 212 -1.97 7.83 2.29
CA ALA A 212 -2.13 6.38 2.22
C ALA A 212 -0.75 5.68 2.13
N PRO A 213 -0.59 4.49 2.68
CA PRO A 213 0.66 3.73 2.61
C PRO A 213 0.94 3.26 1.19
N TYR A 214 2.21 2.92 0.91
CA TYR A 214 2.55 2.03 -0.20
C TYR A 214 3.03 0.71 0.38
N LEU A 215 2.34 -0.35 0.01
CA LEU A 215 2.61 -1.69 0.53
C LEU A 215 3.81 -2.31 -0.19
N GLU A 216 4.61 -3.04 0.56
CA GLU A 216 5.73 -3.81 0.00
C GLU A 216 5.22 -5.19 -0.41
N LYS A 217 5.05 -5.41 -1.73
CA LYS A 217 4.59 -6.68 -2.29
C LYS A 217 5.57 -7.18 -3.34
N VAL A 218 6.22 -8.28 -3.04
CA VAL A 218 7.10 -8.97 -3.99
C VAL A 218 6.23 -9.75 -4.98
N VAL A 219 6.45 -9.54 -6.27
CA VAL A 219 5.76 -10.24 -7.36
C VAL A 219 6.58 -11.45 -7.82
N GLY A 220 7.89 -11.36 -7.71
CA GLY A 220 8.78 -12.43 -8.12
C GLY A 220 10.25 -12.03 -8.05
N ARG A 221 11.09 -12.83 -8.64
CA ARG A 221 12.54 -12.62 -8.68
C ARG A 221 13.10 -12.72 -10.08
N VAL A 222 14.20 -12.00 -10.29
CA VAL A 222 14.97 -12.05 -11.54
C VAL A 222 15.78 -13.34 -11.60
N VAL A 223 15.53 -14.15 -12.62
CA VAL A 223 16.24 -15.41 -12.85
C VAL A 223 16.94 -15.42 -14.22
N PRO A 224 18.04 -16.20 -14.40
CA PRO A 224 18.68 -16.33 -15.70
C PRO A 224 17.77 -17.10 -16.68
N ALA A 225 17.83 -16.72 -17.94
CA ALA A 225 17.22 -17.50 -19.02
C ALA A 225 18.11 -18.73 -19.30
N PHE A 226 17.56 -19.93 -19.17
CA PHE A 226 18.32 -21.16 -19.48
C PHE A 226 18.57 -21.25 -20.99
N GLY A 227 19.83 -21.36 -21.38
CA GLY A 227 20.23 -21.44 -22.78
C GLY A 227 20.37 -20.11 -23.51
N HIS A 228 20.18 -18.99 -22.84
CA HIS A 228 20.36 -17.64 -23.37
C HIS A 228 21.65 -16.98 -22.89
N THR A 229 22.02 -15.87 -23.50
CA THR A 229 23.21 -15.09 -23.10
C THR A 229 22.97 -14.43 -21.74
N THR A 230 24.03 -13.99 -21.06
CA THR A 230 23.97 -13.31 -19.75
C THR A 230 23.13 -12.02 -19.73
N ALA A 231 22.67 -11.55 -20.89
CA ALA A 231 21.79 -10.38 -21.01
C ALA A 231 20.30 -10.70 -20.80
N ASP A 232 19.91 -11.96 -20.99
CA ASP A 232 18.50 -12.35 -20.93
C ASP A 232 18.09 -12.69 -19.50
N LYS A 233 17.22 -11.87 -18.93
CA LYS A 233 16.70 -12.02 -17.59
C LYS A 233 15.19 -12.25 -17.64
N LEU A 234 14.73 -13.22 -16.88
CA LEU A 234 13.33 -13.61 -16.80
C LEU A 234 12.76 -13.29 -15.42
N LEU A 235 11.46 -13.06 -15.33
CA LEU A 235 10.74 -12.96 -14.08
C LEU A 235 10.22 -14.34 -13.68
N MET A 236 10.70 -14.87 -12.55
CA MET A 236 10.05 -15.98 -11.85
C MET A 236 8.95 -15.42 -10.97
N VAL A 237 7.70 -15.57 -11.41
CA VAL A 237 6.51 -15.15 -10.67
C VAL A 237 6.29 -16.10 -9.50
N GLN A 238 6.13 -15.55 -8.30
CA GLN A 238 5.90 -16.29 -7.07
C GLN A 238 4.64 -15.75 -6.41
N GLY A 239 3.47 -16.31 -6.74
CA GLY A 239 2.24 -16.00 -6.05
C GLY A 239 2.26 -16.48 -4.60
N ASP A 240 1.71 -15.66 -3.68
CA ASP A 240 1.46 -16.01 -2.28
C ASP A 240 0.45 -17.15 -2.13
#